data_b8f69942296e73fb87971d186f1f75dc
#
_entry.id   b8f69942296e73fb87971d186f1f75dc
#
_cell.length_a   1.000
_cell.length_b   1.000
_cell.length_c   1.000
_cell.angle_alpha   90.00
_cell.angle_beta   90.00
_cell.angle_gamma   90.00
#
_symmetry.space_group_name_H-M   'P 1'
#
loop_
_entity.id
_entity.type
_entity.pdbx_description
1 polymer ?
#
loop_
_entity_poly.entity_id
_entity_poly.type
_entity_poly.pdbx_seq_one_letter_code
_entity_poly.pdbx_strand_id
1 'polypeptide(L)'
;MVFDLDALAELQQAGHRPAFNTAFAELGLDIEWSPARYRQLLVLPDERRRVSAELRKRGISSECDVLAELLVDEICATKAMILDETVLDADLSARPGMAELIAEAYGAGIAVGLISITGHTWVEPLVRQLVGDGVVTTIVTAGDAPRGALYSTALADLGAPAPDSLVFAGSRESQRAAEASGLATVLVDGDDAVGVPLCMADCQRVHDAWHDTHMKPTAA
;
A
#
# COMPACT_ATOMS: atom_id res chain seq x y z
N MET A 1 -7.41 -14.68 2.54
CA MET A 1 -7.41 -13.41 1.78
C MET A 1 -6.17 -12.62 2.17
N VAL A 2 -5.56 -11.88 1.25
CA VAL A 2 -4.38 -11.04 1.53
C VAL A 2 -4.67 -9.59 1.15
N PHE A 3 -4.40 -8.66 2.03
CA PHE A 3 -4.58 -7.23 1.82
C PHE A 3 -3.22 -6.53 1.77
N ASP A 4 -3.03 -5.68 0.78
CA ASP A 4 -1.95 -4.69 0.79
C ASP A 4 -2.32 -3.56 1.77
N LEU A 5 -1.38 -3.06 2.53
CA LEU A 5 -1.64 -1.98 3.50
C LEU A 5 -2.24 -0.74 2.83
N ASP A 6 -1.76 -0.38 1.64
CA ASP A 6 -2.30 0.73 0.84
C ASP A 6 -3.72 0.43 0.29
N ALA A 7 -4.14 -0.84 0.21
CA ALA A 7 -5.52 -1.20 -0.09
C ALA A 7 -6.43 -1.05 1.12
N LEU A 8 -5.90 -1.29 2.32
CA LEU A 8 -6.65 -1.15 3.56
C LEU A 8 -6.90 0.31 3.94
N ALA A 9 -5.91 1.20 3.79
CA ALA A 9 -5.99 2.60 4.21
C ALA A 9 -5.35 3.56 3.20
N GLU A 10 -5.81 4.82 3.21
CA GLU A 10 -5.26 5.87 2.33
C GLU A 10 -3.96 6.49 2.86
N LEU A 11 -2.98 5.64 3.14
CA LEU A 11 -1.69 6.08 3.66
C LEU A 11 -1.01 7.17 2.83
N GLN A 12 -1.15 7.11 1.50
CA GLN A 12 -0.53 8.10 0.62
C GLN A 12 -1.05 9.51 0.89
N GLN A 13 -2.36 9.69 1.02
CA GLN A 13 -2.96 11.02 1.19
C GLN A 13 -3.00 11.47 2.65
N ALA A 14 -3.29 10.59 3.57
CA ALA A 14 -3.48 10.93 4.97
C ALA A 14 -2.20 10.78 5.82
N GLY A 15 -1.25 9.94 5.41
CA GLY A 15 0.04 9.74 6.09
C GLY A 15 1.22 10.39 5.37
N HIS A 16 1.57 9.87 4.18
CA HIS A 16 2.78 10.28 3.48
C HIS A 16 2.76 11.75 3.04
N ARG A 17 1.67 12.25 2.46
CA ARG A 17 1.58 13.64 2.01
C ARG A 17 1.76 14.66 3.14
N PRO A 18 1.07 14.56 4.29
CA PRO A 18 1.31 15.46 5.42
C PRO A 18 2.75 15.39 5.93
N ALA A 19 3.34 14.19 6.04
CA ALA A 19 4.72 14.03 6.48
C ALA A 19 5.72 14.74 5.53
N PHE A 20 5.49 14.71 4.20
CA PHE A 20 6.28 15.51 3.26
C PHE A 20 6.12 17.01 3.49
N ASN A 21 4.88 17.49 3.70
CA ASN A 21 4.65 18.92 3.92
C ASN A 21 5.34 19.41 5.20
N THR A 22 5.30 18.59 6.26
CA THR A 22 6.03 18.90 7.50
C THR A 22 7.54 18.87 7.25
N ALA A 23 8.08 17.89 6.53
CA ALA A 23 9.50 17.82 6.21
C ALA A 23 9.97 19.04 5.39
N PHE A 24 9.18 19.50 4.42
CA PHE A 24 9.50 20.73 3.69
C PHE A 24 9.55 21.95 4.61
N ALA A 25 8.58 22.09 5.52
CA ALA A 25 8.53 23.20 6.47
C ALA A 25 9.71 23.18 7.43
N GLU A 26 10.08 22.01 7.98
CA GLU A 26 11.23 21.87 8.89
C GLU A 26 12.56 22.20 8.21
N LEU A 27 12.69 21.87 6.92
CA LEU A 27 13.87 22.21 6.12
C LEU A 27 13.85 23.64 5.55
N GLY A 28 12.85 24.45 5.94
CA GLY A 28 12.73 25.84 5.50
C GLY A 28 12.38 26.00 4.01
N LEU A 29 11.80 24.99 3.40
CA LEU A 29 11.38 25.02 2.01
C LEU A 29 9.92 25.50 1.92
N ASP A 30 9.67 26.53 1.10
CA ASP A 30 8.31 27.01 0.81
C ASP A 30 7.61 26.09 -0.21
N ILE A 31 7.40 24.84 0.20
CA ILE A 31 6.76 23.80 -0.58
C ILE A 31 5.62 23.19 0.22
N GLU A 32 4.44 23.18 -0.37
CA GLU A 32 3.29 22.44 0.14
C GLU A 32 2.64 21.65 -0.99
N TRP A 33 2.45 20.35 -0.78
CA TRP A 33 1.72 19.48 -1.70
C TRP A 33 0.24 19.45 -1.33
N SER A 34 -0.59 20.03 -2.18
CA SER A 34 -2.04 19.79 -2.12
C SER A 34 -2.37 18.33 -2.45
N PRO A 35 -3.55 17.80 -2.05
CA PRO A 35 -3.98 16.46 -2.42
C PRO A 35 -3.93 16.21 -3.94
N ALA A 36 -4.36 17.18 -4.75
CA ALA A 36 -4.33 17.08 -6.20
C ALA A 36 -2.90 17.03 -6.75
N ARG A 37 -1.98 17.86 -6.21
CA ARG A 37 -0.59 17.84 -6.63
C ARG A 37 0.10 16.54 -6.26
N TYR A 38 -0.14 16.03 -5.06
CA TYR A 38 0.46 14.77 -4.62
C TYR A 38 0.00 13.59 -5.48
N ARG A 39 -1.31 13.51 -5.82
CA ARG A 39 -1.82 12.50 -6.77
C ARG A 39 -1.10 12.53 -8.13
N GLN A 40 -0.81 13.72 -8.67
CA GLN A 40 -0.02 13.84 -9.90
C GLN A 40 1.40 13.29 -9.76
N LEU A 41 2.01 13.44 -8.59
CA LEU A 41 3.35 12.95 -8.30
C LEU A 41 3.40 11.43 -8.08
N LEU A 42 2.29 10.81 -7.66
CA LEU A 42 2.21 9.36 -7.45
C LEU A 42 2.39 8.53 -8.73
N VAL A 43 2.29 9.14 -9.92
CA VAL A 43 2.65 8.46 -11.19
C VAL A 43 4.15 8.17 -11.28
N LEU A 44 4.98 8.87 -10.49
CA LEU A 44 6.41 8.60 -10.39
C LEU A 44 6.65 7.45 -9.39
N PRO A 45 7.53 6.51 -9.72
CA PRO A 45 7.63 5.22 -9.02
C PRO A 45 8.13 5.32 -7.58
N ASP A 46 8.91 6.34 -7.25
CA ASP A 46 9.53 6.47 -5.94
C ASP A 46 9.52 7.90 -5.40
N GLU A 47 9.70 8.02 -4.09
CA GLU A 47 9.66 9.29 -3.36
C GLU A 47 10.75 10.26 -3.82
N ARG A 48 11.96 9.75 -4.08
CA ARG A 48 13.09 10.58 -4.53
C ARG A 48 12.77 11.27 -5.86
N ARG A 49 12.18 10.54 -6.81
CA ARG A 49 11.76 11.11 -8.10
C ARG A 49 10.63 12.13 -7.94
N ARG A 50 9.70 11.91 -7.02
CA ARG A 50 8.63 12.87 -6.70
C ARG A 50 9.20 14.17 -6.17
N VAL A 51 10.10 14.09 -5.18
CA VAL A 51 10.79 15.25 -4.60
C VAL A 51 11.65 15.95 -5.67
N SER A 52 12.48 15.22 -6.41
CA SER A 52 13.32 15.79 -7.47
C SER A 52 12.51 16.51 -8.55
N ALA A 53 11.34 15.96 -8.93
CA ALA A 53 10.45 16.59 -9.91
C ALA A 53 9.86 17.90 -9.39
N GLU A 54 9.50 17.96 -8.09
CA GLU A 54 9.00 19.19 -7.47
C GLU A 54 10.08 20.25 -7.34
N LEU A 55 11.28 19.89 -6.87
CA LEU A 55 12.40 20.83 -6.74
C LEU A 55 12.76 21.43 -8.09
N ARG A 56 12.87 20.61 -9.14
CA ARG A 56 13.12 21.08 -10.51
C ARG A 56 12.02 22.01 -11.01
N LYS A 57 10.76 21.68 -10.79
CA LYS A 57 9.62 22.51 -11.20
C LYS A 57 9.67 23.90 -10.56
N ARG A 58 10.18 24.00 -9.32
CA ARG A 58 10.29 25.27 -8.59
C ARG A 58 11.60 26.02 -8.81
N GLY A 59 12.48 25.48 -9.64
CA GLY A 59 13.81 26.07 -9.88
C GLY A 59 14.74 25.99 -8.65
N ILE A 60 14.42 25.16 -7.68
CA ILE A 60 15.28 24.83 -6.53
C ILE A 60 16.24 23.72 -7.00
N SER A 61 16.99 24.02 -8.05
CA SER A 61 18.09 23.16 -8.49
C SER A 61 19.39 23.87 -8.09
N SER A 62 20.22 23.18 -7.33
CA SER A 62 21.58 23.64 -7.11
C SER A 62 22.34 23.60 -8.45
N GLU A 63 23.31 24.49 -8.63
CA GLU A 63 24.24 24.44 -9.77
C GLU A 63 25.09 23.15 -9.76
N CYS A 64 25.01 22.37 -8.68
CA CYS A 64 25.70 21.12 -8.47
C CYS A 64 24.68 19.99 -8.27
N ASP A 65 24.66 18.99 -9.15
CA ASP A 65 23.79 17.82 -9.09
C ASP A 65 23.90 17.07 -7.74
N VAL A 66 25.11 17.03 -7.19
CA VAL A 66 25.35 16.38 -5.89
C VAL A 66 24.60 17.05 -4.75
N LEU A 67 24.58 18.39 -4.70
CA LEU A 67 23.83 19.12 -3.66
C LEU A 67 22.32 18.95 -3.83
N ALA A 68 21.84 18.87 -5.07
CA ALA A 68 20.43 18.59 -5.33
C ALA A 68 20.05 17.17 -4.86
N GLU A 69 20.89 16.17 -5.07
CA GLU A 69 20.67 14.79 -4.59
C GLU A 69 20.72 14.72 -3.07
N LEU A 70 21.67 15.39 -2.41
CA LEU A 70 21.73 15.44 -0.95
C LEU A 70 20.47 16.07 -0.35
N LEU A 71 19.95 17.15 -0.94
CA LEU A 71 18.70 17.77 -0.49
C LEU A 71 17.51 16.81 -0.65
N VAL A 72 17.45 16.06 -1.74
CA VAL A 72 16.41 15.03 -1.93
C VAL A 72 16.51 13.95 -0.86
N ASP A 73 17.73 13.50 -0.54
CA ASP A 73 17.95 12.51 0.51
C ASP A 73 17.53 13.02 1.88
N GLU A 74 17.89 14.26 2.20
CA GLU A 74 17.52 14.90 3.46
C GLU A 74 16.01 15.05 3.60
N ILE A 75 15.31 15.49 2.55
CA ILE A 75 13.84 15.58 2.55
C ILE A 75 13.22 14.21 2.79
N CYS A 76 13.68 13.18 2.09
CA CYS A 76 13.13 11.83 2.23
C CYS A 76 13.42 11.24 3.62
N ALA A 77 14.60 11.48 4.18
CA ALA A 77 14.96 11.04 5.52
C ALA A 77 14.14 11.74 6.61
N THR A 78 14.02 13.07 6.53
CA THR A 78 13.20 13.88 7.46
C THR A 78 11.74 13.43 7.39
N LYS A 79 11.19 13.26 6.19
CA LYS A 79 9.82 12.76 6.00
C LYS A 79 9.62 11.38 6.63
N ALA A 80 10.60 10.47 6.50
CA ALA A 80 10.49 9.13 7.08
C ALA A 80 10.43 9.19 8.62
N MET A 81 11.26 10.01 9.25
CA MET A 81 11.23 10.24 10.70
C MET A 81 9.88 10.79 11.16
N ILE A 82 9.39 11.84 10.48
CA ILE A 82 8.09 12.45 10.81
C ILE A 82 6.96 11.43 10.65
N LEU A 83 6.96 10.64 9.58
CA LEU A 83 5.95 9.59 9.39
C LEU A 83 5.97 8.57 10.52
N ASP A 84 7.15 8.08 10.91
CA ASP A 84 7.30 7.12 12.00
C ASP A 84 6.78 7.66 13.34
N GLU A 85 6.93 8.96 13.58
CA GLU A 85 6.47 9.62 14.80
C GLU A 85 4.96 9.92 14.79
N THR A 86 4.37 10.18 13.63
CA THR A 86 3.03 10.78 13.55
C THR A 86 1.95 9.85 12.98
N VAL A 87 2.33 8.75 12.31
CA VAL A 87 1.38 7.91 11.57
C VAL A 87 0.32 7.27 12.45
N LEU A 88 0.66 6.89 13.68
CA LEU A 88 -0.29 6.28 14.63
C LEU A 88 -1.24 7.30 15.26
N ASP A 89 -0.84 8.56 15.32
CA ASP A 89 -1.66 9.67 15.82
C ASP A 89 -2.44 10.37 14.70
N ALA A 90 -2.17 10.01 13.44
CA ALA A 90 -2.90 10.54 12.31
C ALA A 90 -4.35 10.01 12.30
N ASP A 91 -5.27 10.84 11.81
CA ASP A 91 -6.69 10.44 11.61
C ASP A 91 -6.81 9.50 10.40
N LEU A 92 -6.15 8.33 10.53
CA LEU A 92 -6.18 7.28 9.55
C LEU A 92 -7.33 6.32 9.85
N SER A 93 -8.18 6.13 8.86
CA SER A 93 -9.25 5.13 8.90
C SER A 93 -9.06 4.10 7.78
N ALA A 94 -9.62 2.93 7.97
CA ALA A 94 -9.72 1.96 6.88
C ALA A 94 -10.56 2.56 5.74
N ARG A 95 -10.23 2.16 4.51
CA ARG A 95 -11.05 2.53 3.36
C ARG A 95 -12.48 2.00 3.55
N PRO A 96 -13.50 2.71 3.05
CA PRO A 96 -14.89 2.29 3.21
C PRO A 96 -15.11 0.83 2.79
N GLY A 97 -15.71 0.03 3.67
CA GLY A 97 -16.01 -1.37 3.44
C GLY A 97 -14.86 -2.36 3.67
N MET A 98 -13.60 -1.90 3.79
CA MET A 98 -12.46 -2.81 3.95
C MET A 98 -12.40 -3.46 5.34
N ALA A 99 -12.63 -2.69 6.39
CA ALA A 99 -12.66 -3.22 7.74
C ALA A 99 -13.82 -4.21 7.94
N GLU A 100 -14.98 -3.89 7.39
CA GLU A 100 -16.16 -4.75 7.42
C GLU A 100 -15.92 -6.06 6.65
N LEU A 101 -15.31 -5.99 5.48
CA LEU A 101 -14.94 -7.17 4.68
C LEU A 101 -13.96 -8.08 5.42
N ILE A 102 -12.95 -7.50 6.07
CA ILE A 102 -11.98 -8.25 6.88
C ILE A 102 -12.69 -8.91 8.06
N ALA A 103 -13.59 -8.20 8.74
CA ALA A 103 -14.37 -8.77 9.85
C ALA A 103 -15.31 -9.89 9.38
N GLU A 104 -15.95 -9.75 8.20
CA GLU A 104 -16.77 -10.79 7.60
C GLU A 104 -15.95 -12.04 7.26
N ALA A 105 -14.77 -11.86 6.65
CA ALA A 105 -13.85 -12.95 6.31
C ALA A 105 -13.41 -13.70 7.59
N TYR A 106 -13.00 -12.97 8.62
CA TYR A 106 -12.64 -13.55 9.91
C TYR A 106 -13.79 -14.33 10.54
N GLY A 107 -15.01 -13.76 10.55
CA GLY A 107 -16.21 -14.41 11.06
C GLY A 107 -16.60 -15.67 10.29
N ALA A 108 -16.25 -15.75 9.00
CA ALA A 108 -16.41 -16.93 8.15
C ALA A 108 -15.28 -17.96 8.29
N GLY A 109 -14.29 -17.73 9.17
CA GLY A 109 -13.15 -18.60 9.36
C GLY A 109 -12.11 -18.56 8.25
N ILE A 110 -12.13 -17.50 7.42
CA ILE A 110 -11.14 -17.29 6.36
C ILE A 110 -9.94 -16.58 6.95
N ALA A 111 -8.76 -17.17 6.77
CA ALA A 111 -7.51 -16.59 7.22
C ALA A 111 -7.22 -15.27 6.45
N VAL A 112 -6.89 -14.22 7.19
CA VAL A 112 -6.58 -12.89 6.66
C VAL A 112 -5.11 -12.58 6.89
N GLY A 113 -4.39 -12.28 5.80
CA GLY A 113 -3.02 -11.77 5.83
C GLY A 113 -2.96 -10.33 5.37
N LEU A 114 -1.95 -9.62 5.83
CA LEU A 114 -1.63 -8.28 5.37
C LEU A 114 -0.18 -8.22 4.91
N ILE A 115 0.07 -7.50 3.84
CA ILE A 115 1.43 -7.21 3.39
C ILE A 115 1.70 -5.71 3.38
N SER A 116 2.96 -5.35 3.64
CA SER A 116 3.47 -3.98 3.49
C SER A 116 4.78 -3.99 2.73
N ILE A 117 4.88 -3.15 1.71
CA ILE A 117 6.13 -2.94 0.96
C ILE A 117 7.18 -2.15 1.75
N THR A 118 6.83 -1.69 2.95
CA THR A 118 7.72 -1.02 3.90
C THR A 118 7.94 -1.90 5.13
N GLY A 119 9.10 -1.75 5.79
CA GLY A 119 9.46 -2.49 7.00
C GLY A 119 9.35 -1.66 8.27
N HIS A 120 8.42 -0.69 8.32
CA HIS A 120 8.27 0.19 9.47
C HIS A 120 7.64 -0.51 10.67
N THR A 121 8.10 -0.18 11.87
CA THR A 121 7.63 -0.78 13.13
C THR A 121 6.19 -0.40 13.48
N TRP A 122 5.65 0.66 12.88
CA TRP A 122 4.26 1.10 13.09
C TRP A 122 3.23 0.31 12.27
N VAL A 123 3.65 -0.55 11.31
CA VAL A 123 2.71 -1.28 10.44
C VAL A 123 1.75 -2.15 11.25
N GLU A 124 2.26 -2.97 12.14
CA GLU A 124 1.43 -3.85 12.98
C GLU A 124 0.51 -3.08 13.93
N PRO A 125 0.99 -2.08 14.71
CA PRO A 125 0.12 -1.21 15.49
C PRO A 125 -0.98 -0.51 14.68
N LEU A 126 -0.65 0.01 13.48
CA LEU A 126 -1.63 0.65 12.61
C LEU A 126 -2.71 -0.34 12.14
N VAL A 127 -2.33 -1.55 11.74
CA VAL A 127 -3.29 -2.57 11.34
C VAL A 127 -4.25 -2.90 12.48
N ARG A 128 -3.74 -3.06 13.70
CA ARG A 128 -4.59 -3.27 14.89
C ARG A 128 -5.56 -2.10 15.13
N GLN A 129 -5.10 -0.87 14.93
CA GLN A 129 -5.93 0.32 15.06
C GLN A 129 -7.05 0.35 14.00
N LEU A 130 -6.76 -0.08 12.77
CA LEU A 130 -7.70 -0.02 11.65
C LEU A 130 -8.76 -1.12 11.67
N VAL A 131 -8.40 -2.35 12.09
CA VAL A 131 -9.28 -3.53 11.96
C VAL A 131 -9.48 -4.32 13.26
N GLY A 132 -8.81 -3.95 14.33
CA GLY A 132 -8.88 -4.62 15.63
C GLY A 132 -7.84 -5.72 15.84
N ASP A 133 -7.68 -6.11 17.10
CA ASP A 133 -6.74 -7.15 17.51
C ASP A 133 -7.19 -8.54 17.07
N GLY A 134 -6.23 -9.35 16.62
CA GLY A 134 -6.44 -10.79 16.36
C GLY A 134 -7.27 -11.12 15.12
N VAL A 135 -7.68 -10.12 14.34
CA VAL A 135 -8.46 -10.31 13.10
C VAL A 135 -7.55 -10.68 11.94
N VAL A 136 -6.36 -10.10 11.89
CA VAL A 136 -5.32 -10.43 10.90
C VAL A 136 -4.43 -11.52 11.44
N THR A 137 -4.32 -12.63 10.69
CA THR A 137 -3.57 -13.84 11.09
C THR A 137 -2.07 -13.64 10.94
N THR A 138 -1.64 -12.97 9.87
CA THR A 138 -0.21 -12.68 9.60
C THR A 138 -0.05 -11.29 8.99
N ILE A 139 1.06 -10.63 9.34
CA ILE A 139 1.49 -9.37 8.75
C ILE A 139 2.92 -9.58 8.25
N VAL A 140 3.13 -9.44 6.94
CA VAL A 140 4.43 -9.59 6.29
C VAL A 140 4.89 -8.26 5.73
N THR A 141 6.05 -7.82 6.15
CA THR A 141 6.63 -6.54 5.76
C THR A 141 7.91 -6.70 4.92
N ALA A 142 8.41 -5.62 4.35
CA ALA A 142 9.71 -5.62 3.68
C ALA A 142 10.89 -5.91 4.64
N GLY A 143 10.67 -5.91 5.96
CA GLY A 143 11.63 -6.37 6.96
C GLY A 143 11.68 -7.89 7.07
N ASP A 144 10.59 -8.58 6.74
CA ASP A 144 10.45 -10.04 6.88
C ASP A 144 10.82 -10.77 5.59
N ALA A 145 10.55 -10.17 4.44
CA ALA A 145 10.80 -10.78 3.13
C ALA A 145 11.12 -9.72 2.05
N PRO A 146 11.93 -10.08 1.03
CA PRO A 146 12.13 -9.20 -0.11
C PRO A 146 10.80 -8.96 -0.86
N ARG A 147 10.64 -7.79 -1.48
CA ARG A 147 9.40 -7.36 -2.17
C ARG A 147 8.81 -8.43 -3.10
N GLY A 148 9.65 -9.17 -3.83
CA GLY A 148 9.19 -10.22 -4.75
C GLY A 148 8.68 -11.49 -4.06
N ALA A 149 8.87 -11.63 -2.75
CA ALA A 149 8.47 -12.79 -1.97
C ALA A 149 7.37 -12.48 -0.92
N LEU A 150 6.91 -11.24 -0.79
CA LEU A 150 5.93 -10.85 0.23
C LEU A 150 4.65 -11.70 0.15
N TYR A 151 4.09 -11.85 -1.05
CA TYR A 151 2.87 -12.64 -1.25
C TYR A 151 3.09 -14.13 -0.93
N SER A 152 4.19 -14.72 -1.42
CA SER A 152 4.49 -16.13 -1.16
C SER A 152 4.76 -16.40 0.32
N THR A 153 5.40 -15.48 1.02
CA THR A 153 5.61 -15.56 2.48
C THR A 153 4.28 -15.47 3.22
N ALA A 154 3.44 -14.49 2.90
CA ALA A 154 2.12 -14.37 3.52
C ALA A 154 1.25 -15.61 3.30
N LEU A 155 1.26 -16.19 2.10
CA LEU A 155 0.52 -17.43 1.80
C LEU A 155 1.06 -18.63 2.58
N ALA A 156 2.39 -18.73 2.73
CA ALA A 156 3.00 -19.80 3.52
C ALA A 156 2.60 -19.72 4.99
N ASP A 157 2.62 -18.52 5.57
CA ASP A 157 2.21 -18.27 6.95
C ASP A 157 0.70 -18.55 7.17
N LEU A 158 -0.13 -18.25 6.16
CA LEU A 158 -1.56 -18.55 6.19
C LEU A 158 -1.87 -20.02 5.94
N GLY A 159 -0.89 -20.81 5.47
CA GLY A 159 -1.13 -22.19 4.98
C GLY A 159 -2.10 -22.25 3.81
N ALA A 160 -2.19 -21.19 3.01
CA ALA A 160 -3.16 -21.06 1.92
C ALA A 160 -2.46 -21.20 0.56
N PRO A 161 -2.99 -22.07 -0.34
CA PRO A 161 -2.45 -22.17 -1.70
C PRO A 161 -2.85 -20.94 -2.53
N ALA A 162 -1.98 -20.55 -3.48
CA ALA A 162 -2.23 -19.39 -4.34
C ALA A 162 -3.57 -19.46 -5.10
N PRO A 163 -3.97 -20.63 -5.67
CA PRO A 163 -5.26 -20.74 -6.35
C PRO A 163 -6.48 -20.42 -5.49
N ASP A 164 -6.43 -20.67 -4.19
CA ASP A 164 -7.56 -20.45 -3.27
C ASP A 164 -7.49 -19.07 -2.60
N SER A 165 -6.63 -18.19 -3.10
CA SER A 165 -6.33 -16.91 -2.47
C SER A 165 -6.77 -15.72 -3.31
N LEU A 166 -7.31 -14.70 -2.65
CA LEU A 166 -7.68 -13.42 -3.25
C LEU A 166 -6.85 -12.30 -2.61
N VAL A 167 -6.29 -11.42 -3.44
CA VAL A 167 -5.48 -10.28 -3.04
C VAL A 167 -6.22 -8.98 -3.28
N PHE A 168 -6.14 -8.06 -2.33
CA PHE A 168 -6.53 -6.66 -2.47
C PHE A 168 -5.27 -5.81 -2.57
N ALA A 169 -4.97 -5.32 -3.75
CA ALA A 169 -3.77 -4.53 -4.05
C ALA A 169 -4.08 -3.03 -4.00
N GLY A 170 -3.25 -2.26 -3.30
CA GLY A 170 -3.38 -0.81 -3.18
C GLY A 170 -2.71 -0.03 -4.33
N SER A 171 -2.08 -0.70 -5.27
CA SER A 171 -1.44 -0.07 -6.43
C SER A 171 -1.37 -1.02 -7.62
N ARG A 172 -1.22 -0.45 -8.83
CA ARG A 172 -1.00 -1.26 -10.05
C ARG A 172 0.31 -2.05 -10.03
N GLU A 173 1.31 -1.59 -9.28
CA GLU A 173 2.56 -2.33 -9.09
C GLU A 173 2.32 -3.57 -8.24
N SER A 174 1.64 -3.42 -7.10
CA SER A 174 1.23 -4.52 -6.23
C SER A 174 0.31 -5.51 -6.95
N GLN A 175 -0.65 -5.01 -7.74
CA GLN A 175 -1.52 -5.85 -8.57
C GLN A 175 -0.71 -6.74 -9.51
N ARG A 176 0.21 -6.16 -10.28
CA ARG A 176 1.06 -6.93 -11.21
C ARG A 176 1.94 -7.94 -10.49
N ALA A 177 2.47 -7.59 -9.31
CA ALA A 177 3.27 -8.50 -8.50
C ALA A 177 2.44 -9.70 -7.99
N ALA A 178 1.22 -9.47 -7.55
CA ALA A 178 0.29 -10.52 -7.13
C ALA A 178 -0.12 -11.42 -8.31
N GLU A 179 -0.52 -10.83 -9.44
CA GLU A 179 -0.88 -11.57 -10.67
C GLU A 179 0.28 -12.41 -11.21
N ALA A 180 1.51 -11.86 -11.18
CA ALA A 180 2.73 -12.60 -11.57
C ALA A 180 3.02 -13.78 -10.63
N SER A 181 2.49 -13.75 -9.40
CA SER A 181 2.54 -14.86 -8.44
C SER A 181 1.37 -15.85 -8.58
N GLY A 182 0.53 -15.68 -9.61
CA GLY A 182 -0.62 -16.55 -9.88
C GLY A 182 -1.82 -16.31 -8.96
N LEU A 183 -1.97 -15.10 -8.41
CA LEU A 183 -3.01 -14.75 -7.45
C LEU A 183 -4.15 -13.99 -8.12
N ALA A 184 -5.37 -14.38 -7.81
CA ALA A 184 -6.55 -13.56 -8.10
C ALA A 184 -6.42 -12.22 -7.38
N THR A 185 -6.59 -11.11 -8.09
CA THR A 185 -6.28 -9.79 -7.53
C THR A 185 -7.37 -8.76 -7.85
N VAL A 186 -7.73 -8.00 -6.83
CA VAL A 186 -8.58 -6.80 -6.92
C VAL A 186 -7.71 -5.57 -6.70
N LEU A 187 -7.77 -4.62 -7.63
CA LEU A 187 -7.12 -3.32 -7.44
C LEU A 187 -8.06 -2.39 -6.67
N VAL A 188 -7.56 -1.86 -5.55
CA VAL A 188 -8.22 -0.84 -4.74
C VAL A 188 -7.44 0.46 -4.93
N ASP A 189 -7.70 1.18 -6.02
CA ASP A 189 -6.96 2.40 -6.37
C ASP A 189 -7.91 3.60 -6.50
N GLY A 190 -7.53 4.71 -5.86
CA GLY A 190 -8.14 6.02 -6.04
C GLY A 190 -9.57 6.19 -5.50
N ASP A 191 -10.15 7.34 -5.87
CA ASP A 191 -11.54 7.71 -5.54
C ASP A 191 -12.58 6.85 -6.30
N ASP A 192 -12.14 6.08 -7.29
CA ASP A 192 -12.98 5.26 -8.18
C ASP A 192 -12.98 3.78 -7.79
N ALA A 193 -13.06 3.46 -6.50
CA ALA A 193 -13.27 2.08 -6.03
C ALA A 193 -14.65 1.50 -6.48
N VAL A 194 -15.15 1.95 -7.63
CA VAL A 194 -16.35 1.43 -8.27
C VAL A 194 -16.04 0.00 -8.74
N GLY A 195 -16.65 -0.97 -8.06
CA GLY A 195 -16.49 -2.39 -8.38
C GLY A 195 -15.55 -3.15 -7.45
N VAL A 196 -15.01 -2.52 -6.40
CA VAL A 196 -14.33 -3.26 -5.32
C VAL A 196 -15.36 -4.13 -4.62
N PRO A 197 -15.12 -5.45 -4.51
CA PRO A 197 -16.01 -6.33 -3.77
C PRO A 197 -15.96 -5.97 -2.29
N LEU A 198 -17.09 -5.56 -1.74
CA LEU A 198 -17.24 -5.14 -0.34
C LEU A 198 -17.98 -6.17 0.51
N CYS A 199 -18.20 -7.38 -0.01
CA CYS A 199 -18.74 -8.52 0.72
C CYS A 199 -18.16 -9.84 0.22
N MET A 200 -18.24 -10.88 1.02
CA MET A 200 -17.69 -12.20 0.69
C MET A 200 -18.29 -12.82 -0.57
N ALA A 201 -19.57 -12.60 -0.86
CA ALA A 201 -20.21 -13.12 -2.08
C ALA A 201 -19.63 -12.47 -3.35
N ASP A 202 -19.25 -11.20 -3.29
CA ASP A 202 -18.61 -10.50 -4.39
C ASP A 202 -17.15 -10.98 -4.56
N CYS A 203 -16.44 -11.19 -3.46
CA CYS A 203 -15.09 -11.75 -3.46
C CYS A 203 -15.07 -13.12 -4.14
N GLN A 204 -16.01 -13.99 -3.80
CA GLN A 204 -16.14 -15.32 -4.43
C GLN A 204 -16.36 -15.20 -5.94
N ARG A 205 -17.26 -14.33 -6.39
CA ARG A 205 -17.51 -14.11 -7.82
C ARG A 205 -16.27 -13.62 -8.58
N VAL A 206 -15.50 -12.71 -7.98
CA VAL A 206 -14.25 -12.20 -8.59
C VAL A 206 -13.21 -13.31 -8.68
N HIS A 207 -13.06 -14.08 -7.61
CA HIS A 207 -12.15 -15.22 -7.56
C HIS A 207 -12.50 -16.28 -8.62
N ASP A 208 -13.76 -16.68 -8.72
CA ASP A 208 -14.24 -17.65 -9.71
C ASP A 208 -14.04 -17.16 -11.15
N ALA A 209 -14.33 -15.89 -11.42
CA ALA A 209 -14.11 -15.29 -12.74
C ALA A 209 -12.62 -15.24 -13.12
N TRP A 210 -11.74 -15.01 -12.15
CA TRP A 210 -10.30 -15.05 -12.38
C TRP A 210 -9.83 -16.48 -12.73
N HIS A 211 -10.29 -17.48 -12.01
CA HIS A 211 -10.00 -18.89 -12.28
C HIS A 211 -10.47 -19.32 -13.66
N ASP A 212 -11.68 -18.97 -14.04
CA ASP A 212 -12.23 -19.27 -15.36
C ASP A 212 -11.39 -18.70 -16.51
N THR A 213 -10.70 -17.60 -16.26
CA THR A 213 -9.89 -16.90 -17.26
C THR A 213 -8.47 -17.45 -17.34
N HIS A 214 -7.86 -17.80 -16.18
CA HIS A 214 -6.43 -18.12 -16.09
C HIS A 214 -6.12 -19.60 -15.93
N MET A 215 -7.08 -20.42 -15.47
CA MET A 215 -6.89 -21.83 -15.18
C MET A 215 -7.55 -22.77 -16.21
N LYS A 216 -8.07 -22.25 -17.34
CA LYS A 216 -8.55 -23.13 -18.41
C LYS A 216 -7.38 -23.97 -18.93
N PRO A 217 -7.47 -25.33 -18.89
CA PRO A 217 -6.48 -26.18 -19.53
C PRO A 217 -6.45 -25.80 -21.02
N THR A 218 -5.28 -25.48 -21.53
CA THR A 218 -5.05 -25.37 -22.97
C THR A 218 -5.42 -26.75 -23.51
N ALA A 219 -6.54 -26.84 -24.21
CA ALA A 219 -6.93 -28.08 -24.88
C ALA A 219 -5.81 -28.42 -25.86
N ALA A 220 -5.14 -29.56 -25.60
CA ALA A 220 -4.11 -30.14 -26.45
C ALA A 220 -4.72 -30.66 -27.74
#